data_cb8fe317f6c3fa10cad02823f3b072fd
#
_entry.id   cb8fe317f6c3fa10cad02823f3b072fd
#
_cell.length_a   1.000
_cell.length_b   1.000
_cell.length_c   1.000
_cell.angle_alpha   90.00
_cell.angle_beta   90.00
_cell.angle_gamma   90.00
#
_symmetry.space_group_name_H-M   'P 1'
#
loop_
_entity.id
_entity.type
_entity.pdbx_description
1 polymer ?
#
loop_
_entity_poly.entity_id
_entity_poly.type
_entity_poly.pdbx_seq_one_letter_code
_entity_poly.pdbx_strand_id
1 'polypeptide(L)'
;MNTMNRVEQFRKIAQDITDLYEIKDRCYGNSFGQTYEKLGIISAVTRISDKYNRLCNLATNKDIDNLGESIEDTLKDMAAYCIMTIREIRHNG
;
A
#
# COMPACT_ATOMS: atom_id res chain seq x y z
N MET A 1 2.48 13.18 25.80
CA MET A 1 3.39 13.80 24.82
C MET A 1 4.10 12.73 24.01
N ASN A 2 4.11 12.90 22.69
CA ASN A 2 4.80 11.95 21.80
C ASN A 2 6.30 12.23 21.81
N THR A 3 7.09 11.28 22.30
CA THR A 3 8.55 11.40 22.37
C THR A 3 9.26 10.64 21.26
N MET A 4 8.49 10.01 20.34
CA MET A 4 9.06 9.28 19.23
C MET A 4 9.79 10.21 18.26
N ASN A 5 11.03 9.83 17.87
CA ASN A 5 11.73 10.50 16.80
C ASN A 5 11.18 10.07 15.44
N ARG A 6 11.69 10.67 14.35
CA ARG A 6 11.19 10.40 13.00
C ARG A 6 11.37 8.95 12.57
N VAL A 7 12.49 8.33 12.96
CA VAL A 7 12.76 6.93 12.60
C VAL A 7 11.78 5.99 13.31
N GLU A 8 11.52 6.26 14.60
CA GLU A 8 10.54 5.47 15.36
C GLU A 8 9.14 5.63 14.79
N GLN A 9 8.75 6.84 14.40
CA GLN A 9 7.48 7.09 13.73
C GLN A 9 7.38 6.32 12.42
N PHE A 10 8.44 6.32 11.63
CA PHE A 10 8.49 5.54 10.38
C PHE A 10 8.30 4.05 10.64
N ARG A 11 9.03 3.50 11.63
CA ARG A 11 8.91 2.09 12.00
C ARG A 11 7.49 1.72 12.44
N LYS A 12 6.86 2.60 13.21
CA LYS A 12 5.49 2.37 13.68
C LYS A 12 4.51 2.27 12.52
N ILE A 13 4.63 3.18 11.56
CA ILE A 13 3.77 3.18 10.38
C ILE A 13 4.04 1.93 9.54
N ALA A 14 5.31 1.55 9.35
CA ALA A 14 5.67 0.34 8.63
C ALA A 14 5.08 -0.91 9.31
N GLN A 15 5.08 -0.94 10.65
CA GLN A 15 4.48 -2.03 11.40
C GLN A 15 2.96 -2.08 11.20
N ASP A 16 2.30 -0.93 11.19
CA ASP A 16 0.86 -0.87 10.93
C ASP A 16 0.52 -1.42 9.54
N ILE A 17 1.34 -1.10 8.55
CA ILE A 17 1.18 -1.63 7.18
C ILE A 17 1.37 -3.15 7.17
N THR A 18 2.38 -3.65 7.88
CA THR A 18 2.66 -5.08 8.00
C THR A 18 1.50 -5.83 8.65
N ASP A 19 0.97 -5.29 9.74
CA ASP A 19 -0.15 -5.90 10.46
C ASP A 19 -1.39 -6.00 9.57
N LEU A 20 -1.69 -4.94 8.84
CA LEU A 20 -2.81 -4.92 7.91
C LEU A 20 -2.61 -5.91 6.76
N TYR A 21 -1.40 -5.96 6.22
CA TYR A 21 -1.05 -6.91 5.15
C TYR A 21 -1.26 -8.35 5.61
N GLU A 22 -0.84 -8.67 6.82
CA GLU A 22 -0.99 -10.03 7.38
C GLU A 22 -2.46 -10.46 7.41
N ILE A 23 -3.35 -9.56 7.83
CA ILE A 23 -4.79 -9.84 7.87
C ILE A 23 -5.32 -10.06 6.44
N LYS A 24 -4.95 -9.20 5.51
CA LYS A 24 -5.39 -9.31 4.11
C LYS A 24 -4.85 -10.57 3.44
N ASP A 25 -3.61 -10.92 3.72
CA ASP A 25 -2.97 -12.12 3.16
C ASP A 25 -3.72 -13.39 3.62
N ARG A 26 -4.13 -13.44 4.87
CA ARG A 26 -4.95 -14.56 5.38
C ARG A 26 -6.30 -14.65 4.67
N CYS A 27 -6.90 -13.51 4.33
CA CYS A 27 -8.21 -13.47 3.68
C CYS A 27 -8.15 -13.77 2.18
N TYR A 28 -7.13 -13.24 1.50
CA TYR A 28 -7.07 -13.23 0.03
C TYR A 28 -5.96 -14.12 -0.54
N GLY A 29 -5.07 -14.63 0.30
CA GLY A 29 -3.94 -15.43 -0.14
C GLY A 29 -2.96 -14.61 -0.97
N ASN A 30 -2.20 -15.28 -1.84
CA ASN A 30 -1.18 -14.65 -2.65
C ASN A 30 -1.68 -14.23 -4.04
N SER A 31 -2.83 -13.56 -4.07
CA SER A 31 -3.44 -13.12 -5.32
C SER A 31 -2.54 -12.19 -6.12
N PHE A 32 -1.88 -11.25 -5.44
CA PHE A 32 -0.95 -10.32 -6.07
C PHE A 32 0.20 -11.05 -6.76
N GLY A 33 0.83 -12.00 -6.06
CA GLY A 33 1.93 -12.77 -6.60
C GLY A 33 1.52 -13.64 -7.79
N GLN A 34 0.34 -14.24 -7.72
CA GLN A 34 -0.21 -15.04 -8.82
C GLN A 34 -0.42 -14.18 -10.08
N THR A 35 -0.96 -12.98 -9.91
CA THR A 35 -1.16 -12.05 -11.02
C THR A 35 0.17 -11.56 -11.58
N TYR A 36 1.12 -11.26 -10.70
CA TYR A 36 2.46 -10.85 -11.10
C TYR A 36 3.15 -11.94 -11.94
N GLU A 37 3.04 -13.19 -11.53
CA GLU A 37 3.62 -14.32 -12.26
C GLU A 37 3.09 -14.39 -13.69
N LYS A 38 1.80 -14.12 -13.88
CA LYS A 38 1.16 -14.18 -15.20
C LYS A 38 1.46 -12.97 -16.07
N LEU A 39 1.42 -11.77 -15.49
CA LEU A 39 1.41 -10.51 -16.23
C LEU A 39 2.66 -9.65 -16.01
N GLY A 40 3.51 -10.03 -15.07
CA GLY A 40 4.77 -9.34 -14.79
C GLY A 40 4.58 -7.99 -14.11
N ILE A 41 5.60 -7.16 -14.21
CA ILE A 41 5.68 -5.86 -13.52
C ILE A 41 4.51 -4.92 -13.86
N ILE A 42 3.95 -5.05 -15.05
CA ILE A 42 2.84 -4.19 -15.49
C ILE A 42 1.61 -4.37 -14.58
N SER A 43 1.38 -5.59 -14.07
CA SER A 43 0.27 -5.83 -13.15
C SER A 43 0.44 -5.04 -11.84
N ALA A 44 1.67 -4.97 -11.33
CA ALA A 44 1.99 -4.21 -10.12
C ALA A 44 1.84 -2.71 -10.36
N VAL A 45 2.37 -2.22 -11.49
CA VAL A 45 2.27 -0.80 -11.87
C VAL A 45 0.80 -0.38 -11.99
N THR A 46 -0.03 -1.23 -12.54
CA THR A 46 -1.48 -0.98 -12.66
C THR A 46 -2.12 -0.79 -11.28
N ARG A 47 -1.80 -1.67 -10.32
CA ARG A 47 -2.34 -1.56 -8.95
C ARG A 47 -1.89 -0.26 -8.28
N ILE A 48 -0.62 0.07 -8.40
CA ILE A 48 -0.05 1.30 -7.83
C ILE A 48 -0.69 2.52 -8.49
N SER A 49 -0.86 2.48 -9.81
CA SER A 49 -1.49 3.56 -10.59
C SER A 49 -2.92 3.82 -10.12
N ASP A 50 -3.71 2.77 -9.87
CA ASP A 50 -5.08 2.93 -9.38
C ASP A 50 -5.10 3.67 -8.05
N LYS A 51 -4.20 3.32 -7.13
CA LYS A 51 -4.11 3.99 -5.83
C LYS A 51 -3.63 5.44 -5.96
N TYR A 52 -2.70 5.69 -6.87
CA TYR A 52 -2.23 7.04 -7.16
C TYR A 52 -3.38 7.91 -7.68
N ASN A 53 -4.17 7.40 -8.62
CA ASN A 53 -5.31 8.13 -9.16
C ASN A 53 -6.35 8.43 -8.07
N ARG A 54 -6.62 7.47 -7.19
CA ARG A 54 -7.49 7.66 -6.06
C ARG A 54 -6.94 8.75 -5.13
N LEU A 55 -5.64 8.73 -4.85
CA LEU A 55 -4.98 9.74 -4.02
C LEU A 55 -5.14 11.14 -4.60
N CYS A 56 -4.93 11.28 -5.91
CA CYS A 56 -5.13 12.57 -6.60
C CYS A 56 -6.56 13.08 -6.45
N ASN A 57 -7.54 12.21 -6.64
CA ASN A 57 -8.94 12.59 -6.50
C ASN A 57 -9.28 13.02 -5.06
N LEU A 58 -8.79 12.27 -4.07
CA LEU A 58 -9.02 12.61 -2.67
C LEU A 58 -8.34 13.93 -2.30
N ALA A 59 -7.13 14.18 -2.81
CA ALA A 59 -6.37 15.38 -2.49
C ALA A 59 -6.98 16.64 -3.09
N THR A 60 -7.71 16.52 -4.19
CA THR A 60 -8.29 17.67 -4.91
C THR A 60 -9.78 17.87 -4.66
N ASN A 61 -10.47 16.89 -4.07
CA ASN A 61 -11.91 16.99 -3.81
C ASN A 61 -12.16 17.39 -2.35
N LYS A 62 -12.59 18.63 -2.16
CA LYS A 62 -12.79 19.23 -0.83
C LYS A 62 -14.13 18.87 -0.20
N ASP A 63 -15.02 18.19 -0.93
CA ASP A 63 -16.36 17.86 -0.46
C ASP A 63 -16.46 16.46 0.15
N ILE A 64 -15.35 15.73 0.20
CA ILE A 64 -15.32 14.37 0.76
C ILE A 64 -15.12 14.44 2.27
N ASP A 65 -16.05 13.85 3.02
CA ASP A 65 -15.94 13.68 4.47
C ASP A 65 -14.84 12.66 4.79
N ASN A 66 -14.18 12.83 5.93
CA ASN A 66 -13.09 11.96 6.38
C ASN A 66 -11.91 11.86 5.39
N LEU A 67 -11.66 12.97 4.71
CA LEU A 67 -10.63 13.04 3.68
C LEU A 67 -9.26 12.60 4.19
N GLY A 68 -8.86 13.01 5.39
CA GLY A 68 -7.57 12.64 5.96
C GLY A 68 -7.42 11.15 6.17
N GLU A 69 -8.47 10.47 6.66
CA GLU A 69 -8.47 9.03 6.86
C GLU A 69 -8.38 8.30 5.51
N SER A 70 -9.16 8.72 4.53
CA SER A 70 -9.14 8.11 3.19
C SER A 70 -7.80 8.28 2.50
N ILE A 71 -7.13 9.42 2.67
CA ILE A 71 -5.78 9.66 2.13
C ILE A 71 -4.78 8.73 2.80
N GLU A 72 -4.80 8.63 4.13
CA GLU A 72 -3.88 7.75 4.84
C GLU A 72 -4.06 6.29 4.42
N ASP A 73 -5.30 5.82 4.35
CA ASP A 73 -5.60 4.44 3.92
C ASP A 73 -5.09 4.17 2.51
N THR A 74 -5.28 5.12 1.59
CA THR A 74 -4.81 5.00 0.22
C THR A 74 -3.28 4.94 0.17
N LEU A 75 -2.60 5.78 0.96
CA LEU A 75 -1.14 5.77 1.05
C LEU A 75 -0.61 4.45 1.60
N LYS A 76 -1.27 3.90 2.61
CA LYS A 76 -0.90 2.58 3.17
C LYS A 76 -1.05 1.48 2.12
N ASP A 77 -2.12 1.51 1.34
CA ASP A 77 -2.34 0.55 0.25
C ASP A 77 -1.26 0.67 -0.83
N MET A 78 -0.92 1.90 -1.22
CA MET A 78 0.17 2.12 -2.19
C MET A 78 1.49 1.58 -1.66
N ALA A 79 1.83 1.88 -0.41
CA ALA A 79 3.05 1.41 0.22
C ALA A 79 3.10 -0.11 0.23
N ALA A 80 1.99 -0.76 0.58
CA ALA A 80 1.89 -2.22 0.60
C ALA A 80 2.13 -2.81 -0.80
N TYR A 81 1.53 -2.24 -1.84
CA TYR A 81 1.77 -2.70 -3.21
C TYR A 81 3.23 -2.50 -3.63
N CYS A 82 3.86 -1.40 -3.21
CA CYS A 82 5.27 -1.19 -3.49
C CYS A 82 6.14 -2.26 -2.83
N ILE A 83 5.87 -2.58 -1.57
CA ILE A 83 6.59 -3.63 -0.84
C ILE A 83 6.38 -4.99 -1.49
N MET A 84 5.12 -5.33 -1.82
CA MET A 84 4.80 -6.59 -2.48
C MET A 84 5.49 -6.71 -3.84
N THR A 85 5.61 -5.62 -4.57
CA THR A 85 6.30 -5.60 -5.86
C THR A 85 7.79 -5.89 -5.68
N ILE A 86 8.43 -5.28 -4.69
CA ILE A 86 9.85 -5.53 -4.37
C ILE A 86 10.04 -7.01 -4.04
N ARG A 87 9.13 -7.58 -3.25
CA ARG A 87 9.17 -9.01 -2.90
C ARG A 87 9.14 -9.89 -4.16
N GLU A 88 8.24 -9.60 -5.11
CA GLU A 88 8.15 -10.37 -6.35
C GLU A 88 9.41 -10.23 -7.20
N ILE A 89 9.96 -9.01 -7.31
CA ILE A 89 11.22 -8.78 -8.02
C ILE A 89 12.35 -9.61 -7.43
N ARG A 90 12.45 -9.65 -6.09
CA ARG A 90 13.52 -10.38 -5.39
C ARG A 90 13.39 -11.90 -5.52
N HIS A 91 12.16 -12.41 -5.59
CA HIS A 91 11.92 -13.86 -5.56
C HIS A 91 11.59 -14.45 -6.92
N ASN A 92 11.22 -13.61 -7.90
CA ASN A 92 10.82 -14.08 -9.25
C ASN A 92 11.63 -13.41 -10.36
N GLY A 93 12.53 -12.54 -9.98
CA GLY A 93 13.38 -11.84 -10.93
C GLY A 93 14.76 -12.51 -11.09
#